data_72e05c3572d0a5ac689be137b2fbc723
#
_entry.id   72e05c3572d0a5ac689be137b2fbc723
#
_cell.length_a   1.000
_cell.length_b   1.000
_cell.length_c   1.000
_cell.angle_alpha   90.00
_cell.angle_beta   90.00
_cell.angle_gamma   90.00
#
_symmetry.space_group_name_H-M   'P 1'
#
loop_
_entity.id
_entity.type
_entity.pdbx_description
1 polymer ?
#
loop_
_entity_poly.entity_id
_entity_poly.type
_entity_poly.pdbx_seq_one_letter_code
_entity_poly.pdbx_strand_id
1 'polypeptide(L)'
;MKKITIFALILGLAILFVPNESFAQFGKLKGKLNSAKSKVTNTTKKPAASSSSKVSSSSKTTSSNSSAPAKASKGKDYYVCAATGHGKVGSKEQPAKDLASLISKLQPGDVVHIAGGVYKSRQGRGSDKIEVPVQIIGGYSPDFSTRDPWGKYKTIFTGENRYNETSTQYRLIIETDKTYPEYNGTVVVDGIIFDNGDRNFYTDDKQLKINRVANASKGKNNTPESGAIKIMVGKYTNVEVKNCVAVNTAPTGGVFSISVSKKGKAVIDNNLIINNTGEGIYAMTLYHTQNPADQCENSITNNTILFTWRHDEMASSYSGNGLKMDAEIRKLYVANNVFGFGDEGGVDNIKKCKGLILKDNLFTGNHNYDYREFNTKMRITDIEDDSDILTEESTGNISAKITVPVSEEWAKIYAGRKIVTRAQIDSQVSAENSTANDIRSMLGLPLQGNSVASQTDVWLHRMSLEDAMKAGMKKYQGKYGCQMPQL
;
A
#
# COMPACT_ATOMS: atom_id res chain seq x y z
N MET A 1 29.77 -54.15 -27.05
CA MET A 1 29.78 -52.79 -27.64
C MET A 1 29.13 -51.88 -26.61
N LYS A 2 29.79 -50.79 -26.32
CA LYS A 2 29.79 -50.04 -25.06
C LYS A 2 28.42 -49.53 -24.58
N LYS A 3 28.11 -49.84 -23.32
CA LYS A 3 27.05 -49.21 -22.53
C LYS A 3 27.58 -47.87 -22.02
N ILE A 4 26.83 -46.79 -22.24
CA ILE A 4 27.08 -45.50 -21.63
C ILE A 4 25.98 -45.30 -20.60
N THR A 5 26.39 -45.30 -19.36
CA THR A 5 25.53 -45.02 -18.19
C THR A 5 25.53 -43.50 -17.97
N ILE A 6 24.37 -42.88 -18.10
CA ILE A 6 24.19 -41.46 -17.74
C ILE A 6 23.70 -41.41 -16.30
N PHE A 7 24.56 -40.93 -15.41
CA PHE A 7 24.18 -40.53 -14.04
C PHE A 7 23.53 -39.16 -14.10
N ALA A 8 22.26 -39.12 -13.82
CA ALA A 8 21.56 -37.84 -13.58
C ALA A 8 21.83 -37.39 -12.15
N LEU A 9 22.56 -36.33 -12.01
CA LEU A 9 22.82 -35.66 -10.74
C LEU A 9 21.63 -34.75 -10.47
N ILE A 10 20.71 -35.15 -9.59
CA ILE A 10 19.67 -34.30 -9.07
C ILE A 10 20.27 -33.49 -7.92
N LEU A 11 20.73 -32.29 -8.21
CA LEU A 11 21.11 -31.32 -7.20
C LEU A 11 19.88 -30.48 -6.87
N GLY A 12 19.26 -30.76 -5.74
CA GLY A 12 18.15 -29.99 -5.22
C GLY A 12 18.59 -28.60 -4.83
N LEU A 13 18.23 -27.62 -5.64
CA LEU A 13 18.40 -26.21 -5.31
C LEU A 13 17.16 -25.72 -4.56
N ALA A 14 17.16 -25.81 -3.24
CA ALA A 14 16.20 -25.13 -2.41
C ALA A 14 16.59 -23.64 -2.36
N ILE A 15 16.06 -22.86 -3.29
CA ILE A 15 16.18 -21.41 -3.26
C ILE A 15 15.10 -20.88 -2.31
N LEU A 16 15.52 -20.54 -1.10
CA LEU A 16 14.73 -19.74 -0.17
C LEU A 16 14.63 -18.31 -0.72
N PHE A 17 13.53 -17.97 -1.33
CA PHE A 17 13.21 -16.59 -1.71
C PHE A 17 12.79 -15.81 -0.47
N VAL A 18 13.66 -14.92 -0.01
CA VAL A 18 13.34 -13.87 0.96
C VAL A 18 13.15 -12.56 0.17
N PRO A 19 12.09 -11.79 0.41
CA PRO A 19 11.86 -10.55 -0.33
C PRO A 19 12.98 -9.54 -0.15
N ASN A 20 13.35 -8.90 -1.24
CA ASN A 20 14.54 -8.04 -1.39
C ASN A 20 14.57 -6.74 -0.56
N GLU A 21 13.56 -6.41 0.19
CA GLU A 21 13.53 -5.13 0.94
C GLU A 21 14.31 -5.14 2.27
N SER A 22 14.71 -6.31 2.75
CA SER A 22 15.46 -6.43 4.01
C SER A 22 17.00 -6.48 3.83
N PHE A 23 17.51 -6.56 2.62
CA PHE A 23 18.94 -6.81 2.39
C PHE A 23 19.84 -5.58 2.35
N ALA A 24 19.30 -4.39 2.14
CA ALA A 24 20.12 -3.17 2.06
C ALA A 24 20.75 -2.76 3.40
N GLN A 25 20.23 -3.23 4.54
CA GLN A 25 20.79 -2.92 5.86
C GLN A 25 21.77 -3.98 6.40
N PHE A 26 21.70 -5.22 5.93
CA PHE A 26 22.58 -6.29 6.41
C PHE A 26 24.00 -6.27 5.84
N GLY A 27 24.22 -5.65 4.69
CA GLY A 27 25.54 -5.54 4.07
C GLY A 27 26.53 -4.69 4.86
N LYS A 28 26.05 -3.71 5.63
CA LYS A 28 26.91 -2.85 6.48
C LYS A 28 27.28 -3.45 7.84
N LEU A 29 26.55 -4.46 8.31
CA LEU A 29 26.86 -5.11 9.59
C LEU A 29 27.90 -6.24 9.46
N LYS A 30 27.96 -6.94 8.35
CA LYS A 30 28.97 -7.99 8.12
C LYS A 30 30.40 -7.46 8.01
N GLY A 31 30.58 -6.23 7.52
CA GLY A 31 31.90 -5.60 7.44
C GLY A 31 32.50 -5.22 8.81
N LYS A 32 31.68 -5.02 9.83
CA LYS A 32 32.16 -4.68 11.19
C LYS A 32 32.40 -5.89 12.10
N LEU A 33 31.81 -7.06 11.81
CA LEU A 33 32.04 -8.27 12.62
C LEU A 33 33.33 -9.00 12.28
N ASN A 34 33.85 -8.86 11.05
CA ASN A 34 35.10 -9.53 10.66
C ASN A 34 36.36 -8.80 11.09
N SER A 35 36.29 -7.53 11.48
CA SER A 35 37.41 -6.78 12.03
C SER A 35 37.63 -6.96 13.54
N ALA A 36 36.67 -7.57 14.24
CA ALA A 36 36.75 -7.79 15.69
C ALA A 36 37.31 -9.17 16.11
N LYS A 37 37.53 -10.10 15.16
CA LYS A 37 37.98 -11.48 15.46
C LYS A 37 39.48 -11.70 15.38
N SER A 38 40.31 -10.69 15.13
CA SER A 38 41.76 -10.86 14.95
C SER A 38 42.64 -10.37 16.09
N LYS A 39 42.11 -10.09 17.27
CA LYS A 39 42.94 -9.69 18.42
C LYS A 39 42.48 -10.33 19.72
N VAL A 40 42.65 -11.63 19.87
CA VAL A 40 42.84 -12.29 21.21
C VAL A 40 43.69 -13.54 21.01
N THR A 41 44.97 -13.46 21.31
CA THR A 41 45.82 -14.59 21.63
C THR A 41 46.61 -14.31 22.90
N ASN A 42 46.36 -15.19 23.86
CA ASN A 42 47.26 -15.67 24.92
C ASN A 42 47.87 -14.70 25.93
N THR A 43 47.44 -14.85 27.15
CA THR A 43 48.36 -15.12 28.25
C THR A 43 47.67 -15.79 29.44
N THR A 44 48.10 -17.00 29.76
CA THR A 44 47.82 -17.77 30.98
C THR A 44 48.62 -17.25 32.14
N LYS A 45 48.01 -17.07 33.33
CA LYS A 45 48.60 -17.36 34.66
C LYS A 45 47.51 -17.45 35.73
N LYS A 46 47.65 -18.50 36.57
CA LYS A 46 46.83 -18.92 37.71
C LYS A 46 47.59 -18.57 39.02
N PRO A 47 47.07 -18.80 40.24
CA PRO A 47 46.03 -18.04 40.97
C PRO A 47 46.58 -17.59 42.37
N ALA A 48 45.87 -16.76 43.08
CA ALA A 48 45.94 -16.68 44.51
C ALA A 48 44.62 -16.26 45.14
N ALA A 49 44.32 -16.87 46.27
CA ALA A 49 43.06 -16.81 46.99
C ALA A 49 42.96 -15.60 47.94
N SER A 50 41.80 -15.22 48.27
CA SER A 50 41.12 -14.99 49.54
C SER A 50 40.36 -13.66 49.61
N SER A 51 39.19 -13.70 50.00
CA SER A 51 38.48 -13.27 51.20
C SER A 51 37.08 -12.74 50.94
N SER A 52 36.16 -13.29 51.68
CA SER A 52 34.75 -13.03 51.75
C SER A 52 34.39 -11.62 52.23
N SER A 53 33.47 -10.96 51.57
CA SER A 53 32.56 -10.03 52.22
C SER A 53 31.16 -10.11 51.59
N LYS A 54 30.19 -10.50 52.42
CA LYS A 54 28.79 -10.50 52.12
C LYS A 54 28.31 -9.07 51.92
N VAL A 55 27.83 -8.76 50.71
CA VAL A 55 26.98 -7.60 50.48
C VAL A 55 25.64 -8.11 49.99
N SER A 56 24.62 -7.93 50.79
CA SER A 56 23.23 -8.19 50.49
C SER A 56 22.76 -7.19 49.46
N SER A 57 22.64 -7.64 48.22
CA SER A 57 21.96 -6.84 47.17
C SER A 57 20.47 -7.19 47.16
N SER A 58 19.66 -6.32 47.74
CA SER A 58 18.23 -6.30 47.50
C SER A 58 18.00 -5.95 46.04
N SER A 59 17.65 -6.93 45.21
CA SER A 59 17.15 -6.72 43.88
C SER A 59 15.77 -6.07 43.96
N LYS A 60 15.73 -4.74 43.88
CA LYS A 60 14.50 -4.03 43.48
C LYS A 60 14.22 -4.38 42.02
N THR A 61 13.31 -5.30 41.82
CA THR A 61 12.64 -5.49 40.52
C THR A 61 11.81 -4.25 40.25
N THR A 62 12.37 -3.27 39.58
CA THR A 62 11.62 -2.18 38.99
C THR A 62 10.87 -2.73 37.79
N SER A 63 9.62 -3.13 38.00
CA SER A 63 8.65 -3.26 36.92
C SER A 63 8.46 -1.87 36.31
N SER A 64 9.15 -1.59 35.20
CA SER A 64 8.90 -0.42 34.40
C SER A 64 7.54 -0.58 33.73
N ASN A 65 6.46 -0.22 34.42
CA ASN A 65 5.23 0.17 33.75
C ASN A 65 5.53 1.45 32.96
N SER A 66 6.00 1.31 31.73
CA SER A 66 6.09 2.45 30.83
C SER A 66 4.67 2.87 30.45
N SER A 67 4.13 3.81 31.20
CA SER A 67 2.90 4.54 30.80
C SER A 67 3.13 5.15 29.42
N ALA A 68 2.08 5.19 28.58
CA ALA A 68 2.14 5.91 27.30
C ALA A 68 2.56 7.37 27.56
N PRO A 69 3.31 7.98 26.63
CA PRO A 69 3.60 9.42 26.72
C PRO A 69 2.30 10.25 26.77
N ALA A 70 2.38 11.45 27.29
CA ALA A 70 1.24 12.36 27.31
C ALA A 70 0.69 12.55 25.89
N LYS A 71 -0.64 12.71 25.79
CA LYS A 71 -1.29 12.95 24.49
C LYS A 71 -0.74 14.24 23.88
N ALA A 72 -0.36 14.17 22.59
CA ALA A 72 0.13 15.32 21.87
C ALA A 72 -0.94 16.42 21.75
N SER A 73 -0.53 17.67 21.93
CA SER A 73 -1.39 18.83 21.68
C SER A 73 -1.56 19.09 20.19
N LYS A 74 -2.65 19.79 19.82
CA LYS A 74 -2.80 20.34 18.46
C LYS A 74 -1.71 21.39 18.23
N GLY A 75 -1.05 21.31 17.06
CA GLY A 75 -0.10 22.31 16.58
C GLY A 75 -0.79 23.50 15.90
N LYS A 76 -0.07 24.16 15.01
CA LYS A 76 -0.54 25.31 14.22
C LYS A 76 -1.31 24.85 12.99
N ASP A 77 -2.19 25.73 12.51
CA ASP A 77 -2.85 25.57 11.22
C ASP A 77 -2.02 26.29 10.13
N TYR A 78 -1.77 25.59 9.03
CA TYR A 78 -1.15 26.11 7.81
C TYR A 78 -2.09 25.95 6.63
N TYR A 79 -1.92 26.80 5.62
CA TYR A 79 -2.80 26.88 4.47
C TYR A 79 -2.01 26.84 3.17
N VAL A 80 -2.47 26.05 2.22
CA VAL A 80 -1.84 25.85 0.90
C VAL A 80 -2.88 26.05 -0.19
N CYS A 81 -2.62 26.93 -1.14
CA CYS A 81 -3.50 27.17 -2.28
C CYS A 81 -2.69 27.38 -3.56
N ALA A 82 -2.86 26.51 -4.55
CA ALA A 82 -2.13 26.62 -5.82
C ALA A 82 -2.50 27.88 -6.62
N ALA A 83 -3.76 28.34 -6.50
CA ALA A 83 -4.27 29.48 -7.25
C ALA A 83 -3.84 30.85 -6.68
N THR A 84 -3.90 30.99 -5.37
CA THR A 84 -3.66 32.29 -4.69
C THR A 84 -2.42 32.29 -3.82
N GLY A 85 -1.84 31.13 -3.55
CA GLY A 85 -0.71 30.99 -2.66
C GLY A 85 0.59 31.50 -3.26
N HIS A 86 1.41 32.11 -2.42
CA HIS A 86 2.76 32.56 -2.77
C HIS A 86 3.65 32.56 -1.54
N GLY A 87 4.92 32.34 -1.79
CA GLY A 87 5.90 32.32 -0.70
C GLY A 87 5.78 31.10 0.21
N LYS A 88 6.13 31.30 1.48
CA LYS A 88 6.26 30.25 2.49
C LYS A 88 5.55 30.60 3.81
N VAL A 89 4.68 31.61 3.83
CA VAL A 89 4.05 32.04 5.08
C VAL A 89 3.09 30.96 5.55
N GLY A 90 2.12 30.62 4.74
CA GLY A 90 1.16 29.56 5.02
C GLY A 90 0.08 29.97 6.04
N SER A 91 -0.19 31.28 6.25
CA SER A 91 -1.38 31.70 6.97
C SER A 91 -2.61 31.64 6.06
N LYS A 92 -3.79 31.79 6.63
CA LYS A 92 -5.04 31.77 5.85
C LYS A 92 -5.10 32.94 4.85
N GLU A 93 -4.59 34.09 5.25
CA GLU A 93 -4.55 35.32 4.45
C GLU A 93 -3.41 35.30 3.41
N GLN A 94 -2.34 34.56 3.70
CA GLN A 94 -1.19 34.39 2.83
C GLN A 94 -0.83 32.91 2.72
N PRO A 95 -1.64 32.12 2.00
CA PRO A 95 -1.39 30.69 1.87
C PRO A 95 -0.08 30.42 1.10
N ALA A 96 0.55 29.31 1.41
CA ALA A 96 1.70 28.85 0.64
C ALA A 96 1.22 28.31 -0.73
N LYS A 97 2.10 28.33 -1.72
CA LYS A 97 1.77 27.85 -3.07
C LYS A 97 1.65 26.34 -3.15
N ASP A 98 2.46 25.64 -2.39
CA ASP A 98 2.54 24.17 -2.36
C ASP A 98 2.96 23.66 -0.97
N LEU A 99 2.74 22.38 -0.73
CA LEU A 99 3.10 21.71 0.52
C LEU A 99 4.62 21.74 0.75
N ALA A 100 5.42 21.55 -0.30
CA ALA A 100 6.88 21.53 -0.22
C ALA A 100 7.47 22.81 0.37
N SER A 101 6.78 23.94 0.20
CA SER A 101 7.17 25.24 0.76
C SER A 101 7.08 25.31 2.29
N LEU A 102 6.26 24.45 2.89
CA LEU A 102 6.02 24.43 4.33
C LEU A 102 6.79 23.33 5.08
N ILE A 103 7.21 22.27 4.41
CA ILE A 103 7.75 21.06 5.07
C ILE A 103 8.82 21.38 6.11
N SER A 104 9.74 22.32 5.81
CA SER A 104 10.82 22.67 6.74
C SER A 104 10.38 23.43 8.00
N LYS A 105 9.12 23.86 8.06
CA LYS A 105 8.55 24.61 9.20
C LYS A 105 7.63 23.77 10.07
N LEU A 106 7.15 22.67 9.53
CA LEU A 106 6.15 21.84 10.21
C LEU A 106 6.70 21.29 11.52
N GLN A 107 5.85 21.28 12.51
CA GLN A 107 6.09 20.75 13.85
C GLN A 107 5.07 19.65 14.17
N PRO A 108 5.34 18.77 15.15
CA PRO A 108 4.40 17.74 15.55
C PRO A 108 3.02 18.29 15.91
N GLY A 109 1.99 17.72 15.34
CA GLY A 109 0.60 18.12 15.59
C GLY A 109 0.08 19.23 14.69
N ASP A 110 0.92 19.79 13.81
CA ASP A 110 0.46 20.82 12.86
C ASP A 110 -0.54 20.25 11.87
N VAL A 111 -1.45 21.13 11.42
CA VAL A 111 -2.49 20.82 10.45
C VAL A 111 -2.27 21.65 9.18
N VAL A 112 -2.21 20.99 8.04
CA VAL A 112 -2.07 21.65 6.75
C VAL A 112 -3.37 21.52 5.97
N HIS A 113 -4.06 22.63 5.75
CA HIS A 113 -5.26 22.76 4.96
C HIS A 113 -4.91 23.07 3.52
N ILE A 114 -5.35 22.24 2.57
CA ILE A 114 -4.97 22.36 1.16
C ILE A 114 -6.22 22.62 0.32
N ALA A 115 -6.23 23.74 -0.37
CA ALA A 115 -7.31 24.08 -1.30
C ALA A 115 -7.30 23.20 -2.54
N GLY A 116 -8.43 23.13 -3.23
CA GLY A 116 -8.53 22.46 -4.53
C GLY A 116 -7.50 23.03 -5.51
N GLY A 117 -6.89 22.14 -6.28
CA GLY A 117 -5.84 22.49 -7.24
C GLY A 117 -4.96 21.30 -7.59
N VAL A 118 -4.03 21.51 -8.52
CA VAL A 118 -3.07 20.51 -8.96
C VAL A 118 -1.69 20.82 -8.36
N TYR A 119 -1.14 19.88 -7.60
CA TYR A 119 0.11 20.03 -6.87
C TYR A 119 1.13 19.03 -7.39
N LYS A 120 2.22 19.53 -7.97
CA LYS A 120 3.28 18.71 -8.57
C LYS A 120 4.51 18.56 -7.67
N SER A 121 4.44 19.02 -6.43
CA SER A 121 5.57 19.07 -5.52
C SER A 121 6.72 19.94 -6.03
N ARG A 122 7.83 19.95 -5.31
CA ARG A 122 8.99 20.76 -5.66
C ARG A 122 9.58 20.32 -7.00
N GLN A 123 9.72 21.26 -7.93
CA GLN A 123 10.30 21.04 -9.27
C GLN A 123 9.56 20.00 -10.12
N GLY A 124 8.24 19.82 -9.91
CA GLY A 124 7.45 18.85 -10.66
C GLY A 124 7.73 17.38 -10.33
N ARG A 125 8.51 17.09 -9.29
CA ARG A 125 8.89 15.72 -8.91
C ARG A 125 7.69 14.87 -8.47
N GLY A 126 6.64 15.53 -7.98
CA GLY A 126 5.41 14.87 -7.53
C GLY A 126 5.60 13.97 -6.31
N SER A 127 6.56 14.29 -5.43
CA SER A 127 6.77 13.57 -4.19
C SER A 127 7.13 14.55 -3.08
N ASP A 128 6.35 14.56 -2.02
CA ASP A 128 6.57 15.35 -0.82
C ASP A 128 6.87 14.41 0.35
N LYS A 129 8.02 14.63 1.02
CA LYS A 129 8.43 13.84 2.19
C LYS A 129 8.38 14.71 3.44
N ILE A 130 7.67 14.22 4.45
CA ILE A 130 7.48 14.85 5.77
C ILE A 130 8.02 13.90 6.84
N GLU A 131 8.85 14.43 7.74
CA GLU A 131 9.48 13.66 8.82
C GLU A 131 8.96 14.06 10.21
N VAL A 132 7.82 14.76 10.26
CA VAL A 132 7.12 15.15 11.48
C VAL A 132 5.68 14.65 11.45
N PRO A 133 5.09 14.25 12.59
CA PRO A 133 3.70 13.79 12.63
C PRO A 133 2.74 14.97 12.50
N VAL A 134 2.05 15.03 11.36
CA VAL A 134 1.16 16.13 10.97
C VAL A 134 -0.14 15.62 10.40
N GLN A 135 -1.09 16.53 10.19
CA GLN A 135 -2.35 16.28 9.53
C GLN A 135 -2.38 17.02 8.17
N ILE A 136 -2.68 16.33 7.10
CA ILE A 136 -2.78 16.85 5.73
C ILE A 136 -4.23 16.70 5.28
N ILE A 137 -4.92 17.82 5.11
CA ILE A 137 -6.35 17.84 4.84
C ILE A 137 -6.61 18.64 3.56
N GLY A 138 -7.09 17.95 2.52
CA GLY A 138 -7.42 18.54 1.22
C GLY A 138 -8.90 18.83 1.04
N GLY A 139 -9.25 19.35 -0.14
CA GLY A 139 -10.61 19.57 -0.57
C GLY A 139 -11.22 20.90 -0.14
N TYR A 140 -10.42 21.87 0.22
CA TYR A 140 -10.93 23.20 0.61
C TYR A 140 -11.16 24.10 -0.58
N SER A 141 -12.14 25.03 -0.43
CA SER A 141 -12.27 26.21 -1.29
C SER A 141 -11.02 27.10 -1.21
N PRO A 142 -10.74 27.96 -2.17
CA PRO A 142 -9.55 28.83 -2.15
C PRO A 142 -9.49 29.80 -0.93
N ASP A 143 -10.63 30.10 -0.33
CA ASP A 143 -10.76 30.92 0.89
C ASP A 143 -10.81 30.08 2.17
N PHE A 144 -10.74 28.75 2.06
CA PHE A 144 -10.79 27.79 3.15
C PHE A 144 -12.08 27.85 3.99
N SER A 145 -13.18 28.35 3.42
CA SER A 145 -14.46 28.44 4.13
C SER A 145 -15.30 27.17 4.03
N THR A 146 -15.13 26.41 2.96
CA THR A 146 -15.90 25.19 2.69
C THR A 146 -14.98 24.06 2.22
N ARG A 147 -15.47 22.83 2.31
CA ARG A 147 -14.71 21.65 1.93
C ARG A 147 -15.57 20.71 1.08
N ASP A 148 -15.05 20.26 -0.08
CA ASP A 148 -15.69 19.30 -0.98
C ASP A 148 -14.61 18.56 -1.82
N PRO A 149 -13.90 17.59 -1.21
CA PRO A 149 -12.70 16.99 -1.81
C PRO A 149 -12.96 16.14 -3.05
N TRP A 150 -14.14 15.55 -3.18
CA TRP A 150 -14.48 14.72 -4.34
C TRP A 150 -15.37 15.45 -5.36
N GLY A 151 -15.94 16.58 -4.98
CA GLY A 151 -16.76 17.40 -5.85
C GLY A 151 -15.97 18.60 -6.42
N LYS A 152 -16.29 19.77 -5.90
CA LYS A 152 -15.82 21.05 -6.46
C LYS A 152 -14.35 21.36 -6.19
N TYR A 153 -13.82 20.96 -5.03
CA TYR A 153 -12.49 21.41 -4.58
C TYR A 153 -11.47 20.27 -4.54
N LYS A 154 -11.30 19.58 -5.66
CA LYS A 154 -10.35 18.45 -5.76
C LYS A 154 -8.92 18.90 -5.53
N THR A 155 -8.28 18.37 -4.48
CA THR A 155 -6.84 18.55 -4.20
C THR A 155 -6.08 17.39 -4.84
N ILE A 156 -5.41 17.62 -5.97
CA ILE A 156 -4.79 16.59 -6.78
C ILE A 156 -3.27 16.64 -6.62
N PHE A 157 -2.70 15.58 -6.07
CA PHE A 157 -1.26 15.36 -5.99
C PHE A 157 -0.82 14.51 -7.19
N THR A 158 0.06 15.08 -8.02
CA THR A 158 0.57 14.45 -9.24
C THR A 158 2.05 14.76 -9.43
N GLY A 159 2.62 14.41 -10.57
CA GLY A 159 3.99 14.74 -10.93
C GLY A 159 4.18 14.76 -12.44
N GLU A 160 5.30 15.27 -12.88
CA GLU A 160 5.71 15.21 -14.28
C GLU A 160 6.43 13.89 -14.54
N ASN A 161 6.25 13.33 -15.73
CA ASN A 161 7.01 12.18 -16.16
C ASN A 161 8.48 12.59 -16.41
N ARG A 162 9.38 11.97 -15.69
CA ARG A 162 10.81 12.22 -15.77
C ARG A 162 11.58 10.91 -15.83
N TYR A 163 12.05 10.56 -16.99
CA TYR A 163 12.76 9.30 -17.25
C TYR A 163 14.04 9.08 -16.44
N ASN A 164 14.57 10.09 -15.80
CA ASN A 164 15.85 10.03 -15.10
C ASN A 164 15.74 9.95 -13.59
N GLU A 165 14.58 9.82 -13.03
CA GLU A 165 14.45 9.68 -11.58
C GLU A 165 14.69 8.26 -11.11
N THR A 166 15.55 8.13 -10.11
CA THR A 166 16.19 6.87 -9.72
C THR A 166 15.58 6.19 -8.51
N SER A 167 14.48 6.68 -7.96
CA SER A 167 13.95 6.13 -6.72
C SER A 167 12.45 5.92 -6.77
N THR A 168 12.02 4.84 -6.11
CA THR A 168 10.63 4.61 -5.75
C THR A 168 10.11 5.79 -4.95
N GLN A 169 9.13 6.47 -5.46
CA GLN A 169 8.59 7.65 -4.81
C GLN A 169 7.07 7.55 -4.70
N TYR A 170 6.59 7.77 -3.49
CA TYR A 170 5.18 7.99 -3.25
C TYR A 170 4.86 9.48 -3.43
N ARG A 171 3.61 9.78 -3.80
CA ARG A 171 3.16 11.18 -3.90
C ARG A 171 3.26 11.89 -2.56
N LEU A 172 2.94 11.21 -1.48
CA LEU A 172 3.08 11.70 -0.12
C LEU A 172 3.77 10.65 0.74
N ILE A 173 4.83 11.05 1.40
CA ILE A 173 5.60 10.22 2.32
C ILE A 173 5.59 10.90 3.68
N ILE A 174 5.12 10.19 4.72
CA ILE A 174 5.19 10.65 6.11
C ILE A 174 5.96 9.59 6.90
N GLU A 175 7.24 9.84 7.17
CA GLU A 175 8.14 8.92 7.88
C GLU A 175 8.60 9.56 9.18
N THR A 176 8.00 9.18 10.29
CA THR A 176 8.25 9.80 11.60
C THR A 176 8.81 8.84 12.64
N ASP A 177 8.92 7.56 12.31
CA ASP A 177 9.35 6.51 13.23
C ASP A 177 10.73 6.70 13.83
N LYS A 178 11.63 7.37 13.12
CA LYS A 178 13.00 7.65 13.57
C LYS A 178 13.13 8.97 14.32
N THR A 179 12.40 9.99 13.87
CA THR A 179 12.46 11.34 14.45
C THR A 179 11.53 11.48 15.65
N TYR A 180 10.40 10.75 15.64
CA TYR A 180 9.39 10.74 16.70
C TYR A 180 9.02 9.30 17.03
N PRO A 181 9.95 8.52 17.64
CA PRO A 181 9.74 7.09 17.88
C PRO A 181 8.61 6.78 18.85
N GLU A 182 8.23 7.73 19.68
CA GLU A 182 7.11 7.65 20.62
C GLU A 182 6.31 8.95 20.59
N TYR A 183 5.33 9.03 19.69
CA TYR A 183 4.46 10.18 19.56
C TYR A 183 3.01 9.76 19.82
N ASN A 184 2.41 10.25 20.91
CA ASN A 184 1.03 9.92 21.27
C ASN A 184 0.05 10.92 20.64
N GLY A 185 -0.06 10.89 19.35
CA GLY A 185 -0.95 11.71 18.54
C GLY A 185 -1.37 11.00 17.27
N THR A 186 -1.95 11.73 16.33
CA THR A 186 -2.49 11.18 15.09
C THR A 186 -1.89 11.87 13.88
N VAL A 187 -1.40 11.08 12.93
CA VAL A 187 -1.09 11.48 11.55
C VAL A 187 -2.35 11.30 10.73
N VAL A 188 -2.78 12.34 10.02
CA VAL A 188 -4.00 12.31 9.20
C VAL A 188 -3.67 12.65 7.75
N VAL A 189 -4.26 11.91 6.82
CA VAL A 189 -4.33 12.25 5.39
C VAL A 189 -5.80 12.14 4.99
N ASP A 190 -6.42 13.26 4.65
CA ASP A 190 -7.86 13.31 4.38
C ASP A 190 -8.19 14.14 3.15
N GLY A 191 -8.97 13.55 2.21
CA GLY A 191 -9.52 14.26 1.07
C GLY A 191 -8.50 14.65 0.00
N ILE A 192 -7.45 13.86 -0.18
CA ILE A 192 -6.43 14.06 -1.22
C ILE A 192 -6.66 13.06 -2.37
N ILE A 193 -6.53 13.54 -3.57
CA ILE A 193 -6.54 12.73 -4.80
C ILE A 193 -5.10 12.55 -5.27
N PHE A 194 -4.67 11.31 -5.38
CA PHE A 194 -3.38 10.92 -5.93
C PHE A 194 -3.60 10.36 -7.33
N ASP A 195 -3.26 11.16 -8.33
CA ASP A 195 -3.26 10.73 -9.73
C ASP A 195 -1.85 10.86 -10.28
N ASN A 196 -1.28 9.75 -10.71
CA ASN A 196 0.06 9.80 -11.27
C ASN A 196 0.12 10.58 -12.58
N GLY A 197 -0.99 10.77 -13.26
CA GLY A 197 -1.06 11.62 -14.44
C GLY A 197 0.08 11.33 -15.43
N ASP A 198 0.78 12.39 -15.82
CA ASP A 198 1.89 12.30 -16.77
C ASP A 198 3.18 11.71 -16.17
N ARG A 199 3.17 11.38 -14.88
CA ARG A 199 4.33 10.75 -14.26
C ARG A 199 4.56 9.34 -14.76
N ASN A 200 3.50 8.60 -15.05
CA ASN A 200 3.59 7.29 -15.62
C ASN A 200 3.55 7.35 -17.14
N PHE A 201 4.34 6.51 -17.75
CA PHE A 201 4.43 6.41 -19.19
C PHE A 201 3.57 5.23 -19.67
N TYR A 202 2.49 5.55 -20.35
CA TYR A 202 1.56 4.56 -20.89
C TYR A 202 1.87 4.34 -22.35
N THR A 203 2.14 3.09 -22.76
CA THR A 203 2.53 2.77 -24.13
C THR A 203 2.07 1.39 -24.54
N ASP A 204 1.88 1.20 -25.83
CA ASP A 204 1.68 -0.11 -26.45
C ASP A 204 2.96 -0.73 -26.97
N ASP A 205 4.08 -0.03 -26.89
CA ASP A 205 5.39 -0.58 -27.22
C ASP A 205 5.78 -1.69 -26.26
N LYS A 206 5.97 -2.90 -26.77
CA LYS A 206 6.32 -4.08 -25.96
C LYS A 206 7.63 -3.90 -25.20
N GLN A 207 8.61 -3.23 -25.77
CA GLN A 207 9.89 -3.01 -25.12
C GLN A 207 9.75 -2.07 -23.93
N LEU A 208 8.93 -1.06 -24.06
CA LEU A 208 8.61 -0.15 -22.95
C LEU A 208 7.74 -0.84 -21.91
N LYS A 209 6.86 -1.71 -22.34
CA LYS A 209 6.03 -2.53 -21.45
C LYS A 209 6.86 -3.41 -20.53
N ILE A 210 7.87 -4.08 -21.02
CA ILE A 210 8.75 -4.93 -20.21
C ILE A 210 9.42 -4.13 -19.08
N ASN A 211 9.79 -2.89 -19.36
CA ASN A 211 10.40 -2.01 -18.35
C ASN A 211 9.38 -1.22 -17.54
N ARG A 212 8.13 -1.47 -17.83
CA ARG A 212 6.99 -0.85 -17.23
C ARG A 212 6.82 0.58 -17.32
N VAL A 213 5.83 0.90 -16.66
CA VAL A 213 5.45 2.25 -16.57
C VAL A 213 6.65 3.12 -16.47
N ALA A 214 6.71 4.00 -17.38
CA ALA A 214 7.57 5.11 -17.34
C ALA A 214 9.03 4.88 -17.27
N ASN A 215 9.52 3.75 -17.35
CA ASN A 215 10.90 3.80 -17.42
C ASN A 215 11.57 2.78 -18.22
N ALA A 216 11.53 3.09 -19.40
CA ALA A 216 12.28 2.41 -20.37
C ALA A 216 13.74 2.80 -20.46
N SER A 217 14.29 3.51 -19.57
CA SER A 217 15.69 3.82 -19.69
C SER A 217 16.50 2.54 -19.58
N LYS A 218 16.87 2.04 -20.73
CA LYS A 218 17.63 0.82 -20.90
C LYS A 218 18.82 0.77 -19.94
N GLY A 219 18.86 -0.25 -19.12
CA GLY A 219 19.99 -0.53 -18.24
C GLY A 219 20.11 0.33 -16.99
N LYS A 220 19.14 1.15 -16.69
CA LYS A 220 19.08 1.85 -15.41
C LYS A 220 17.84 1.36 -14.69
N ASN A 221 17.98 0.91 -13.47
CA ASN A 221 16.87 0.53 -12.58
C ASN A 221 16.04 1.75 -12.15
N ASN A 222 15.58 2.49 -13.10
CA ASN A 222 14.98 3.80 -12.90
C ASN A 222 13.53 3.76 -13.26
N THR A 223 12.85 2.71 -12.89
CA THR A 223 11.39 2.71 -12.98
C THR A 223 10.90 3.69 -11.93
N PRO A 224 10.28 4.78 -12.29
CA PRO A 224 9.65 5.64 -11.31
C PRO A 224 8.42 4.91 -10.78
N GLU A 225 8.67 4.03 -9.85
CA GLU A 225 7.62 3.47 -9.03
C GLU A 225 6.99 4.62 -8.27
N SER A 226 5.70 4.75 -8.35
CA SER A 226 5.01 5.87 -7.77
C SER A 226 3.71 5.43 -7.12
N GLY A 227 3.79 5.16 -5.81
CA GLY A 227 2.61 4.92 -4.97
C GLY A 227 1.90 6.23 -4.60
N ALA A 228 0.75 6.11 -3.98
CA ALA A 228 0.00 7.28 -3.50
C ALA A 228 0.54 7.76 -2.14
N ILE A 229 0.43 6.94 -1.11
CA ILE A 229 0.77 7.29 0.26
C ILE A 229 1.70 6.25 0.86
N LYS A 230 2.79 6.71 1.49
CA LYS A 230 3.61 5.91 2.39
C LYS A 230 3.65 6.56 3.76
N ILE A 231 3.21 5.83 4.79
CA ILE A 231 3.24 6.29 6.17
C ILE A 231 4.00 5.28 7.01
N MET A 232 5.00 5.76 7.77
CA MET A 232 5.75 4.98 8.74
C MET A 232 5.81 5.76 10.04
N VAL A 233 5.19 5.25 11.10
CA VAL A 233 5.06 5.96 12.37
C VAL A 233 5.59 5.18 13.56
N GLY A 234 6.05 5.91 14.56
CA GLY A 234 6.57 5.36 15.81
C GLY A 234 5.49 4.79 16.73
N LYS A 235 5.91 4.30 17.89
CA LYS A 235 5.07 3.73 18.94
C LYS A 235 4.05 4.76 19.46
N TYR A 236 2.84 4.32 19.76
CA TYR A 236 1.67 5.10 20.20
C TYR A 236 1.09 6.06 19.14
N THR A 237 1.72 6.21 17.98
CA THR A 237 1.19 7.08 16.94
C THR A 237 0.03 6.41 16.21
N ASN A 238 -1.06 7.12 16.09
CA ASN A 238 -2.19 6.70 15.28
C ASN A 238 -2.08 7.27 13.86
N VAL A 239 -2.73 6.59 12.92
CA VAL A 239 -2.81 6.98 11.50
C VAL A 239 -4.25 6.97 11.06
N GLU A 240 -4.69 8.02 10.38
CA GLU A 240 -5.97 8.07 9.69
C GLU A 240 -5.75 8.42 8.22
N VAL A 241 -6.22 7.57 7.31
CA VAL A 241 -6.26 7.84 5.87
C VAL A 241 -7.70 7.71 5.41
N LYS A 242 -8.32 8.83 5.06
CA LYS A 242 -9.74 8.82 4.74
C LYS A 242 -10.11 9.75 3.59
N ASN A 243 -11.20 9.42 2.92
CA ASN A 243 -11.73 10.22 1.82
C ASN A 243 -10.71 10.50 0.71
N CYS A 244 -9.71 9.63 0.55
CA CYS A 244 -8.68 9.78 -0.45
C CYS A 244 -9.01 8.98 -1.70
N VAL A 245 -8.49 9.44 -2.84
CA VAL A 245 -8.57 8.73 -4.11
C VAL A 245 -7.16 8.44 -4.60
N ALA A 246 -6.89 7.20 -5.00
CA ALA A 246 -5.66 6.84 -5.68
C ALA A 246 -5.98 6.21 -7.03
N VAL A 247 -5.49 6.81 -8.10
CA VAL A 247 -5.70 6.34 -9.46
C VAL A 247 -4.41 6.42 -10.27
N ASN A 248 -4.21 5.45 -11.15
CA ASN A 248 -3.07 5.43 -12.07
C ASN A 248 -1.70 5.41 -11.36
N THR A 249 -1.62 4.95 -10.13
CA THR A 249 -0.33 4.83 -9.44
C THR A 249 0.32 3.49 -9.75
N ALA A 250 1.64 3.41 -9.68
CA ALA A 250 2.38 2.24 -10.09
C ALA A 250 3.48 1.83 -9.08
N PRO A 251 3.15 1.58 -7.82
CA PRO A 251 4.12 1.07 -6.86
C PRO A 251 4.43 -0.41 -7.10
N THR A 252 5.58 -0.86 -6.62
CA THR A 252 5.89 -2.29 -6.46
C THR A 252 5.30 -2.86 -5.16
N GLY A 253 5.02 -2.01 -4.19
CA GLY A 253 4.38 -2.35 -2.92
C GLY A 253 2.93 -1.86 -2.86
N GLY A 254 2.49 -1.38 -1.71
CA GLY A 254 1.12 -0.88 -1.55
C GLY A 254 0.90 0.50 -2.17
N VAL A 255 -0.24 0.70 -2.81
CA VAL A 255 -0.71 2.03 -3.23
C VAL A 255 -0.83 2.93 -2.00
N PHE A 256 -1.49 2.40 -0.96
CA PHE A 256 -1.41 2.89 0.41
C PHE A 256 -0.53 1.93 1.21
N SER A 257 0.68 2.37 1.51
CA SER A 257 1.68 1.62 2.26
C SER A 257 1.72 2.18 3.69
N ILE A 258 1.03 1.53 4.61
CA ILE A 258 0.79 2.05 5.96
C ILE A 258 1.46 1.15 6.98
N SER A 259 2.49 1.66 7.64
CA SER A 259 3.28 0.97 8.64
C SER A 259 3.09 1.62 10.01
N VAL A 260 2.43 0.91 10.91
CA VAL A 260 2.18 1.36 12.28
C VAL A 260 3.03 0.57 13.24
N SER A 261 3.57 1.22 14.25
CA SER A 261 4.37 0.57 15.27
C SER A 261 3.52 0.13 16.48
N LYS A 262 4.20 -0.37 17.50
CA LYS A 262 3.60 -0.89 18.75
C LYS A 262 2.60 0.09 19.36
N LYS A 263 1.45 -0.42 19.79
CA LYS A 263 0.37 0.32 20.46
C LYS A 263 -0.22 1.48 19.64
N GLY A 264 0.15 1.58 18.35
CA GLY A 264 -0.49 2.49 17.41
C GLY A 264 -1.72 1.86 16.77
N LYS A 265 -2.52 2.70 16.12
CA LYS A 265 -3.71 2.28 15.38
C LYS A 265 -3.72 2.92 14.00
N ALA A 266 -4.16 2.18 12.99
CA ALA A 266 -4.46 2.74 11.70
C ALA A 266 -5.96 2.64 11.40
N VAL A 267 -6.53 3.72 10.88
CA VAL A 267 -7.89 3.77 10.33
C VAL A 267 -7.77 4.17 8.86
N ILE A 268 -8.17 3.28 7.96
CA ILE A 268 -8.18 3.50 6.52
C ILE A 268 -9.65 3.38 6.08
N ASP A 269 -10.30 4.54 5.89
CA ASP A 269 -11.75 4.57 5.75
C ASP A 269 -12.22 5.44 4.57
N ASN A 270 -13.26 4.98 3.88
CA ASN A 270 -13.92 5.69 2.80
C ASN A 270 -12.96 6.17 1.68
N ASN A 271 -12.04 5.30 1.22
CA ASN A 271 -11.12 5.63 0.15
C ASN A 271 -11.48 4.90 -1.14
N LEU A 272 -11.18 5.52 -2.28
CA LEU A 272 -11.24 4.93 -3.60
C LEU A 272 -9.83 4.65 -4.12
N ILE A 273 -9.51 3.38 -4.34
CA ILE A 273 -8.24 2.92 -4.88
C ILE A 273 -8.53 2.16 -6.17
N ILE A 274 -8.25 2.77 -7.31
CA ILE A 274 -8.71 2.23 -8.59
C ILE A 274 -7.65 2.36 -9.68
N ASN A 275 -7.49 1.31 -10.49
CA ASN A 275 -6.56 1.27 -11.60
C ASN A 275 -5.10 1.56 -11.18
N ASN A 276 -4.58 0.75 -10.29
CA ASN A 276 -3.21 0.89 -9.77
C ASN A 276 -2.45 -0.43 -9.90
N THR A 277 -1.12 -0.40 -9.82
CA THR A 277 -0.31 -1.62 -9.70
C THR A 277 0.05 -1.92 -8.25
N GLY A 278 0.62 -3.07 -7.98
CA GLY A 278 1.07 -3.47 -6.65
C GLY A 278 -0.08 -4.01 -5.78
N GLU A 279 -0.14 -3.58 -4.54
CA GLU A 279 -1.21 -3.90 -3.61
C GLU A 279 -2.08 -2.65 -3.40
N GLY A 280 -3.39 -2.77 -3.38
CA GLY A 280 -4.27 -1.62 -3.11
C GLY A 280 -3.93 -0.99 -1.75
N ILE A 281 -3.99 -1.77 -0.70
CA ILE A 281 -3.55 -1.40 0.64
C ILE A 281 -2.53 -2.43 1.13
N TYR A 282 -1.40 -1.97 1.66
CA TYR A 282 -0.48 -2.81 2.40
C TYR A 282 -0.45 -2.34 3.86
N ALA A 283 -1.10 -3.10 4.73
CA ALA A 283 -1.12 -2.89 6.17
C ALA A 283 0.10 -3.59 6.79
N MET A 284 1.06 -2.82 7.28
CA MET A 284 2.32 -3.31 7.81
C MET A 284 2.50 -2.98 9.29
N THR A 285 3.38 -3.73 9.94
CA THR A 285 3.86 -3.41 11.28
C THR A 285 5.33 -3.03 11.23
N LEU A 286 5.67 -1.95 11.94
CA LEU A 286 7.05 -1.60 12.21
C LEU A 286 7.47 -2.17 13.58
N TYR A 287 8.72 -2.65 13.65
CA TYR A 287 9.28 -3.16 14.89
C TYR A 287 8.46 -4.30 15.50
N HIS A 288 8.47 -5.42 14.82
CA HIS A 288 7.77 -6.65 15.21
C HIS A 288 7.88 -6.98 16.70
N THR A 289 6.80 -7.45 17.28
CA THR A 289 6.75 -7.90 18.67
C THR A 289 5.89 -9.14 18.81
N GLN A 290 6.38 -10.10 19.60
CA GLN A 290 5.63 -11.30 19.93
C GLN A 290 4.65 -11.08 21.09
N ASN A 291 4.73 -9.95 21.79
CA ASN A 291 3.78 -9.61 22.84
C ASN A 291 2.50 -9.03 22.24
N PRO A 292 1.35 -9.72 22.27
CA PRO A 292 0.11 -9.24 21.68
C PRO A 292 -0.37 -7.91 22.26
N ALA A 293 -0.09 -7.63 23.54
CA ALA A 293 -0.48 -6.38 24.18
C ALA A 293 0.25 -5.15 23.61
N ASP A 294 1.37 -5.37 22.94
CA ASP A 294 2.15 -4.31 22.30
C ASP A 294 1.91 -4.19 20.79
N GLN A 295 1.21 -5.14 20.19
CA GLN A 295 0.92 -5.10 18.74
C GLN A 295 -0.05 -3.98 18.39
N CYS A 296 0.02 -3.50 17.15
CA CYS A 296 -0.88 -2.48 16.63
C CYS A 296 -2.29 -3.04 16.34
N GLU A 297 -3.23 -2.14 16.17
CA GLU A 297 -4.59 -2.43 15.73
C GLU A 297 -4.93 -1.60 14.49
N ASN A 298 -5.54 -2.21 13.49
CA ASN A 298 -5.90 -1.52 12.27
C ASN A 298 -7.37 -1.77 11.91
N SER A 299 -7.99 -0.75 11.31
CA SER A 299 -9.34 -0.82 10.76
C SER A 299 -9.30 -0.36 9.31
N ILE A 300 -9.82 -1.17 8.40
CA ILE A 300 -9.90 -0.91 6.96
C ILE A 300 -11.37 -1.04 6.57
N THR A 301 -12.04 0.09 6.40
CA THR A 301 -13.50 0.09 6.26
C THR A 301 -13.98 0.96 5.11
N ASN A 302 -15.09 0.58 4.52
CA ASN A 302 -15.76 1.38 3.49
C ASN A 302 -14.86 1.79 2.31
N ASN A 303 -13.84 1.01 1.95
CA ASN A 303 -12.99 1.34 0.81
C ASN A 303 -13.48 0.62 -0.45
N THR A 304 -13.35 1.26 -1.60
CA THR A 304 -13.54 0.65 -2.91
C THR A 304 -12.19 0.45 -3.56
N ILE A 305 -11.78 -0.81 -3.76
CA ILE A 305 -10.48 -1.18 -4.31
C ILE A 305 -10.73 -2.02 -5.56
N LEU A 306 -10.47 -1.44 -6.73
CA LEU A 306 -10.80 -2.03 -8.01
C LEU A 306 -9.62 -1.97 -8.97
N PHE A 307 -9.49 -2.97 -9.83
CA PHE A 307 -8.49 -3.02 -10.88
C PHE A 307 -7.08 -2.82 -10.36
N THR A 308 -6.69 -3.66 -9.41
CA THR A 308 -5.32 -3.72 -8.90
C THR A 308 -4.51 -4.67 -9.76
N TRP A 309 -3.46 -4.16 -10.41
CA TRP A 309 -2.68 -4.87 -11.38
C TRP A 309 -1.38 -5.40 -10.80
N ARG A 310 -0.85 -6.47 -11.33
CA ARG A 310 0.54 -6.83 -11.03
C ARG A 310 1.46 -5.73 -11.52
N HIS A 311 2.47 -5.45 -10.73
CA HIS A 311 3.50 -4.50 -11.14
C HIS A 311 4.36 -5.07 -12.28
N ASP A 312 4.61 -6.37 -12.29
CA ASP A 312 5.45 -7.05 -13.25
C ASP A 312 4.90 -8.42 -13.64
N GLU A 313 4.96 -8.77 -14.94
CA GLU A 313 4.65 -10.13 -15.38
C GLU A 313 5.54 -11.17 -14.72
N MET A 314 6.79 -10.80 -14.56
CA MET A 314 7.82 -11.61 -13.93
C MET A 314 7.87 -11.42 -12.42
N ALA A 315 7.30 -10.33 -11.94
CA ALA A 315 7.23 -10.11 -10.52
C ALA A 315 6.41 -11.19 -9.90
N SER A 316 6.95 -11.66 -8.83
CA SER A 316 6.38 -12.67 -7.99
C SER A 316 4.85 -12.62 -7.98
N SER A 317 4.26 -13.77 -7.97
CA SER A 317 2.84 -14.03 -7.77
C SER A 317 2.21 -13.35 -6.53
N TYR A 318 2.76 -12.24 -6.06
CA TYR A 318 2.40 -11.62 -4.78
C TYR A 318 1.94 -10.18 -4.88
N SER A 319 1.77 -9.65 -6.07
CA SER A 319 1.19 -8.32 -6.30
C SER A 319 -0.09 -8.42 -7.12
N GLY A 320 -0.88 -7.37 -7.13
CA GLY A 320 -2.18 -7.36 -7.80
C GLY A 320 -3.35 -7.72 -6.88
N ASN A 321 -3.18 -7.51 -5.57
CA ASN A 321 -4.22 -7.76 -4.58
C ASN A 321 -4.86 -6.46 -4.09
N GLY A 322 -6.10 -6.55 -3.65
CA GLY A 322 -6.77 -5.42 -3.02
C GLY A 322 -6.16 -5.05 -1.68
N LEU A 323 -5.91 -6.03 -0.83
CA LEU A 323 -5.34 -5.86 0.51
C LEU A 323 -4.27 -6.91 0.77
N LYS A 324 -3.15 -6.48 1.37
CA LYS A 324 -2.12 -7.33 1.95
C LYS A 324 -1.79 -6.87 3.35
N MET A 325 -1.37 -7.79 4.24
CA MET A 325 -1.12 -7.50 5.64
C MET A 325 0.06 -8.24 6.22
N ASP A 326 0.61 -7.71 7.31
CA ASP A 326 1.63 -8.39 8.12
C ASP A 326 0.99 -9.27 9.20
N ALA A 327 1.75 -10.26 9.70
CA ALA A 327 1.27 -11.26 10.65
C ALA A 327 1.02 -10.70 12.06
N GLU A 328 1.80 -9.71 12.49
CA GLU A 328 1.82 -9.23 13.87
C GLU A 328 0.89 -8.04 14.11
N ILE A 329 -0.25 -7.98 13.42
CA ILE A 329 -1.33 -7.05 13.72
C ILE A 329 -2.28 -7.77 14.70
N ARG A 330 -2.43 -7.22 15.90
CA ARG A 330 -3.25 -7.82 16.96
C ARG A 330 -4.71 -7.93 16.58
N LYS A 331 -5.25 -6.87 15.98
CA LYS A 331 -6.60 -6.80 15.45
C LYS A 331 -6.59 -6.03 14.14
N LEU A 332 -7.02 -6.69 13.08
CA LEU A 332 -7.21 -6.10 11.76
C LEU A 332 -8.69 -6.26 11.37
N TYR A 333 -9.45 -5.22 11.59
CA TYR A 333 -10.86 -5.19 11.24
C TYR A 333 -11.05 -4.69 9.81
N VAL A 334 -11.53 -5.55 8.93
CA VAL A 334 -11.71 -5.28 7.49
C VAL A 334 -13.18 -5.43 7.16
N ALA A 335 -13.90 -4.31 6.96
CA ALA A 335 -15.35 -4.37 6.82
C ALA A 335 -15.93 -3.38 5.80
N ASN A 336 -17.03 -3.79 5.19
CA ASN A 336 -17.80 -2.98 4.23
C ASN A 336 -16.98 -2.52 3.02
N ASN A 337 -15.89 -3.19 2.68
CA ASN A 337 -15.08 -2.85 1.52
C ASN A 337 -15.60 -3.56 0.25
N VAL A 338 -15.18 -3.02 -0.90
CA VAL A 338 -15.26 -3.71 -2.19
C VAL A 338 -13.85 -4.07 -2.63
N PHE A 339 -13.61 -5.36 -2.87
CA PHE A 339 -12.40 -5.90 -3.46
C PHE A 339 -12.74 -6.48 -4.84
N GLY A 340 -12.35 -5.80 -5.90
CA GLY A 340 -12.77 -6.22 -7.23
C GLY A 340 -11.71 -6.11 -8.33
N PHE A 341 -11.78 -7.05 -9.26
CA PHE A 341 -10.94 -7.07 -10.45
C PHE A 341 -9.45 -7.02 -10.16
N GLY A 342 -9.05 -7.58 -9.01
CA GLY A 342 -7.64 -7.78 -8.68
C GLY A 342 -7.01 -8.79 -9.62
N ASP A 343 -5.85 -8.45 -10.17
CA ASP A 343 -5.13 -9.31 -11.10
C ASP A 343 -4.65 -10.60 -10.47
N GLU A 344 -4.37 -10.56 -9.18
CA GLU A 344 -4.10 -11.76 -8.38
C GLU A 344 -5.30 -12.08 -7.48
N GLY A 345 -5.72 -11.18 -6.62
CA GLY A 345 -6.80 -11.47 -5.70
C GLY A 345 -7.39 -10.29 -4.94
N GLY A 346 -8.34 -10.59 -4.07
CA GLY A 346 -8.96 -9.62 -3.18
C GLY A 346 -8.11 -9.35 -1.95
N VAL A 347 -8.01 -10.31 -1.03
CA VAL A 347 -7.32 -10.21 0.26
C VAL A 347 -6.21 -11.25 0.37
N ASP A 348 -4.98 -10.80 0.59
CA ASP A 348 -3.78 -11.62 0.70
C ASP A 348 -3.29 -11.72 2.16
N ASN A 349 -3.66 -12.78 2.85
CA ASN A 349 -3.19 -13.14 4.19
C ASN A 349 -2.05 -14.15 4.16
N ILE A 350 -1.10 -13.98 3.24
CA ILE A 350 0.04 -14.92 3.10
C ILE A 350 0.86 -15.07 4.37
N LYS A 351 0.91 -14.03 5.20
CA LYS A 351 1.67 -14.01 6.46
C LYS A 351 0.89 -14.55 7.66
N LYS A 352 -0.34 -15.00 7.47
CA LYS A 352 -1.22 -15.55 8.51
C LYS A 352 -1.44 -14.58 9.68
N CYS A 353 -1.97 -13.41 9.38
CA CYS A 353 -2.45 -12.47 10.40
C CYS A 353 -3.62 -13.10 11.16
N LYS A 354 -3.36 -13.57 12.36
CA LYS A 354 -4.38 -14.22 13.21
C LYS A 354 -5.41 -13.24 13.76
N GLY A 355 -5.12 -11.95 13.76
CA GLY A 355 -6.02 -10.90 14.21
C GLY A 355 -6.98 -10.40 13.13
N LEU A 356 -6.99 -11.00 11.95
CA LEU A 356 -7.88 -10.61 10.86
C LEU A 356 -9.35 -10.95 11.19
N ILE A 357 -10.19 -9.92 11.10
CA ILE A 357 -11.65 -10.04 11.12
C ILE A 357 -12.14 -9.49 9.78
N LEU A 358 -12.64 -10.36 8.94
CA LEU A 358 -13.13 -10.04 7.59
C LEU A 358 -14.66 -10.07 7.61
N LYS A 359 -15.31 -8.91 7.58
CA LYS A 359 -16.75 -8.81 7.84
C LYS A 359 -17.48 -7.95 6.82
N ASP A 360 -18.58 -8.44 6.30
CA ASP A 360 -19.45 -7.64 5.42
C ASP A 360 -18.67 -7.00 4.25
N ASN A 361 -17.79 -7.73 3.56
CA ASN A 361 -17.11 -7.22 2.37
C ASN A 361 -17.74 -7.80 1.10
N LEU A 362 -17.60 -7.07 -0.01
CA LEU A 362 -18.03 -7.53 -1.32
C LEU A 362 -16.80 -7.84 -2.18
N PHE A 363 -16.77 -9.06 -2.71
CA PHE A 363 -15.77 -9.53 -3.65
C PHE A 363 -16.37 -9.66 -5.05
N THR A 364 -15.64 -9.27 -6.07
CA THR A 364 -16.14 -9.28 -7.43
C THR A 364 -15.02 -9.40 -8.47
N GLY A 365 -15.11 -10.37 -9.36
CA GLY A 365 -14.24 -10.49 -10.53
C GLY A 365 -12.74 -10.57 -10.26
N ASN A 366 -12.33 -10.95 -9.05
CA ASN A 366 -10.93 -11.18 -8.73
C ASN A 366 -10.40 -12.41 -9.48
N HIS A 367 -9.18 -12.34 -10.01
CA HIS A 367 -8.73 -13.35 -10.96
C HIS A 367 -8.50 -14.71 -10.33
N ASN A 368 -7.55 -14.84 -9.41
CA ASN A 368 -7.17 -16.15 -8.89
C ASN A 368 -7.91 -16.53 -7.59
N TYR A 369 -8.24 -15.54 -6.74
CA TYR A 369 -8.91 -15.77 -5.45
C TYR A 369 -9.59 -14.53 -4.92
N ASP A 370 -10.51 -14.70 -3.99
CA ASP A 370 -11.04 -13.61 -3.18
C ASP A 370 -10.25 -13.46 -1.88
N TYR A 371 -9.87 -14.58 -1.28
CA TYR A 371 -9.05 -14.66 -0.08
C TYR A 371 -7.93 -15.68 -0.25
N ARG A 372 -6.74 -15.36 0.27
CA ARG A 372 -5.62 -16.29 0.36
C ARG A 372 -5.09 -16.33 1.78
N GLU A 373 -4.95 -17.54 2.32
CA GLU A 373 -4.19 -17.77 3.52
C GLU A 373 -2.97 -18.63 3.20
N PHE A 374 -1.78 -18.08 3.45
CA PHE A 374 -0.51 -18.72 3.11
C PHE A 374 -0.48 -19.20 1.64
N ASN A 375 -0.52 -20.50 1.39
CA ASN A 375 -0.52 -21.06 0.03
C ASN A 375 -1.92 -21.42 -0.50
N THR A 376 -2.94 -21.31 0.33
CA THR A 376 -4.31 -21.71 -0.04
C THR A 376 -5.08 -20.53 -0.57
N LYS A 377 -5.54 -20.65 -1.81
CA LYS A 377 -6.34 -19.65 -2.53
C LYS A 377 -7.80 -20.11 -2.57
N MET A 378 -8.71 -19.24 -2.19
CA MET A 378 -10.12 -19.58 -1.98
C MET A 378 -11.04 -18.51 -2.53
N ARG A 379 -12.25 -18.90 -2.91
CA ARG A 379 -13.36 -17.97 -3.12
C ARG A 379 -14.03 -17.70 -1.79
N ILE A 380 -14.61 -16.52 -1.62
CA ILE A 380 -15.24 -16.19 -0.35
C ILE A 380 -16.46 -17.10 -0.08
N THR A 381 -17.15 -17.53 -1.11
CA THR A 381 -18.26 -18.47 -1.02
C THR A 381 -17.88 -19.86 -0.48
N ASP A 382 -16.60 -20.20 -0.57
CA ASP A 382 -16.10 -21.52 -0.17
C ASP A 382 -15.66 -21.55 1.30
N ILE A 383 -15.54 -20.39 1.93
CA ILE A 383 -14.95 -20.24 3.27
C ILE A 383 -15.82 -19.46 4.26
N GLU A 384 -16.96 -18.94 3.83
CA GLU A 384 -17.81 -18.10 4.71
C GLU A 384 -18.25 -18.86 5.97
N ASP A 385 -18.45 -20.17 5.85
CA ASP A 385 -18.89 -21.03 6.96
C ASP A 385 -17.74 -21.85 7.57
N ASP A 386 -16.47 -21.62 7.13
CA ASP A 386 -15.31 -22.38 7.60
C ASP A 386 -14.58 -21.63 8.72
N SER A 387 -14.93 -21.98 9.96
CA SER A 387 -14.31 -21.38 11.17
C SER A 387 -12.83 -21.73 11.34
N ASP A 388 -12.31 -22.73 10.66
CA ASP A 388 -10.90 -23.09 10.69
C ASP A 388 -10.05 -22.10 9.87
N ILE A 389 -10.68 -21.38 8.92
CA ILE A 389 -10.04 -20.43 8.02
C ILE A 389 -10.25 -18.99 8.49
N LEU A 390 -11.49 -18.64 8.80
CA LEU A 390 -11.88 -17.31 9.28
C LEU A 390 -12.34 -17.38 10.74
N THR A 391 -12.14 -16.30 11.48
CA THR A 391 -12.66 -16.20 12.85
C THR A 391 -14.19 -16.16 12.85
N GLU A 392 -14.84 -16.57 13.94
CA GLU A 392 -16.30 -16.51 14.10
C GLU A 392 -16.89 -15.12 13.89
N GLU A 393 -16.09 -14.04 14.11
CA GLU A 393 -16.49 -12.67 13.84
C GLU A 393 -16.47 -12.31 12.36
N SER A 394 -15.83 -13.14 11.52
CA SER A 394 -15.65 -12.92 10.08
C SER A 394 -16.86 -13.46 9.30
N THR A 395 -17.92 -12.67 9.23
CA THR A 395 -19.20 -13.06 8.61
C THR A 395 -19.72 -12.01 7.65
N GLY A 396 -20.69 -12.38 6.82
CA GLY A 396 -21.41 -11.48 5.94
C GLY A 396 -20.64 -11.01 4.71
N ASN A 397 -19.53 -11.69 4.39
CA ASN A 397 -18.81 -11.43 3.15
C ASN A 397 -19.56 -12.08 1.97
N ILE A 398 -19.61 -11.39 0.86
CA ILE A 398 -20.31 -11.88 -0.32
C ILE A 398 -19.47 -11.83 -1.58
N SER A 399 -19.71 -12.75 -2.51
CA SER A 399 -19.25 -12.67 -3.88
C SER A 399 -20.43 -12.29 -4.77
N ALA A 400 -20.35 -11.16 -5.46
CA ALA A 400 -21.44 -10.70 -6.33
C ALA A 400 -20.92 -9.98 -7.56
N LYS A 401 -21.64 -10.12 -8.67
CA LYS A 401 -21.39 -9.31 -9.86
C LYS A 401 -21.87 -7.89 -9.60
N ILE A 402 -21.04 -6.91 -9.95
CA ILE A 402 -21.38 -5.49 -9.91
C ILE A 402 -21.14 -4.85 -11.26
N THR A 403 -21.80 -3.75 -11.52
CA THR A 403 -21.49 -2.90 -12.66
C THR A 403 -20.64 -1.72 -12.19
N VAL A 404 -19.45 -1.58 -12.77
CA VAL A 404 -18.55 -0.46 -12.49
C VAL A 404 -18.74 0.60 -13.55
N PRO A 405 -19.10 1.84 -13.19
CA PRO A 405 -19.36 2.91 -14.14
C PRO A 405 -18.06 3.51 -14.69
N VAL A 406 -17.41 2.80 -15.58
CA VAL A 406 -16.24 3.25 -16.34
C VAL A 406 -16.60 3.53 -17.79
N SER A 407 -15.75 4.27 -18.52
CA SER A 407 -15.97 4.50 -19.96
C SER A 407 -15.91 3.19 -20.74
N GLU A 408 -16.67 3.12 -21.82
CA GLU A 408 -16.67 1.96 -22.70
C GLU A 408 -15.28 1.71 -23.31
N GLU A 409 -14.56 2.76 -23.63
CA GLU A 409 -13.19 2.66 -24.14
C GLU A 409 -12.27 1.97 -23.14
N TRP A 410 -12.25 2.42 -21.89
CA TRP A 410 -11.43 1.81 -20.86
C TRP A 410 -11.86 0.37 -20.55
N ALA A 411 -13.16 0.12 -20.49
CA ALA A 411 -13.71 -1.20 -20.26
C ALA A 411 -13.31 -2.20 -21.37
N LYS A 412 -13.30 -1.77 -22.64
CA LYS A 412 -12.81 -2.59 -23.76
C LYS A 412 -11.31 -2.90 -23.63
N ILE A 413 -10.51 -1.91 -23.24
CA ILE A 413 -9.07 -2.10 -22.98
C ILE A 413 -8.89 -3.12 -21.88
N TYR A 414 -9.58 -2.97 -20.76
CA TYR A 414 -9.52 -3.91 -19.66
C TYR A 414 -9.92 -5.33 -20.08
N ALA A 415 -11.11 -5.48 -20.66
CA ALA A 415 -11.62 -6.78 -21.09
C ALA A 415 -10.75 -7.46 -22.15
N GLY A 416 -10.07 -6.68 -22.98
CA GLY A 416 -9.15 -7.20 -24.00
C GLY A 416 -7.80 -7.66 -23.46
N ARG A 417 -7.41 -7.29 -22.24
CA ARG A 417 -6.04 -7.48 -21.78
C ARG A 417 -5.82 -8.48 -20.66
N LYS A 418 -6.90 -8.87 -19.97
CA LYS A 418 -6.62 -9.37 -18.64
C LYS A 418 -7.13 -10.70 -18.22
N ILE A 419 -7.45 -11.50 -19.14
CA ILE A 419 -8.36 -12.53 -18.72
C ILE A 419 -7.70 -13.91 -18.68
N VAL A 420 -6.39 -13.94 -18.83
CA VAL A 420 -5.73 -15.24 -18.98
C VAL A 420 -4.60 -15.39 -17.96
N THR A 421 -4.66 -16.45 -17.18
CA THR A 421 -3.51 -16.86 -16.35
C THR A 421 -2.41 -17.41 -17.26
N ARG A 422 -1.18 -17.35 -16.80
CA ARG A 422 -0.09 -17.99 -17.52
C ARG A 422 -0.32 -19.49 -17.71
N ALA A 423 -0.84 -20.16 -16.70
CA ALA A 423 -1.19 -21.59 -16.79
C ALA A 423 -2.23 -21.85 -17.88
N GLN A 424 -3.15 -20.96 -18.06
CA GLN A 424 -4.17 -21.04 -19.12
C GLN A 424 -3.56 -20.80 -20.50
N ILE A 425 -2.62 -19.87 -20.62
CA ILE A 425 -1.87 -19.66 -21.86
C ILE A 425 -1.01 -20.88 -22.18
N ASP A 426 -0.28 -21.36 -21.17
CA ASP A 426 0.62 -22.50 -21.34
C ASP A 426 -0.15 -23.80 -21.64
N SER A 427 -1.40 -23.94 -21.17
CA SER A 427 -2.23 -25.10 -21.45
C SER A 427 -3.06 -24.99 -22.72
N GLN A 428 -3.03 -23.85 -23.42
CA GLN A 428 -3.92 -23.54 -24.55
C GLN A 428 -5.40 -23.85 -24.24
N VAL A 429 -5.70 -23.94 -22.98
CA VAL A 429 -7.08 -24.04 -22.60
C VAL A 429 -7.70 -22.73 -22.97
N SER A 430 -8.65 -22.80 -23.77
CA SER A 430 -9.61 -21.84 -24.11
C SER A 430 -10.19 -21.24 -22.85
N ALA A 431 -9.42 -20.69 -22.15
CA ALA A 431 -9.69 -19.95 -20.95
C ALA A 431 -10.52 -18.79 -21.06
N GLU A 432 -10.69 -18.89 -21.81
CA GLU A 432 -11.41 -18.55 -22.56
C GLU A 432 -12.34 -17.74 -22.09
N ASN A 433 -12.74 -17.48 -22.59
CA ASN A 433 -13.91 -16.93 -23.10
C ASN A 433 -15.04 -16.79 -22.08
N SER A 434 -15.19 -17.72 -21.19
CA SER A 434 -16.12 -17.58 -20.09
C SER A 434 -15.72 -16.45 -19.14
N THR A 435 -14.49 -16.40 -18.70
CA THR A 435 -14.00 -15.33 -17.81
C THR A 435 -14.00 -13.99 -18.52
N ALA A 436 -13.59 -13.94 -19.78
CA ALA A 436 -13.64 -12.72 -20.57
C ALA A 436 -15.06 -12.20 -20.74
N ASN A 437 -15.98 -13.08 -21.03
CA ASN A 437 -17.36 -12.73 -21.20
C ASN A 437 -18.05 -12.39 -19.88
N ASP A 438 -17.67 -13.03 -18.78
CA ASP A 438 -18.11 -12.61 -17.46
C ASP A 438 -17.68 -11.17 -17.16
N ILE A 439 -16.44 -10.83 -17.40
CA ILE A 439 -15.95 -9.47 -17.20
C ILE A 439 -16.62 -8.48 -18.16
N ARG A 440 -16.77 -8.84 -19.43
CA ARG A 440 -17.52 -8.00 -20.38
C ARG A 440 -18.94 -7.74 -19.89
N SER A 441 -19.62 -8.81 -19.43
CA SER A 441 -20.97 -8.68 -18.86
C SER A 441 -21.01 -7.77 -17.65
N MET A 442 -20.03 -7.88 -16.75
CA MET A 442 -19.91 -7.02 -15.57
C MET A 442 -19.62 -5.56 -15.92
N LEU A 443 -18.98 -5.31 -17.05
CA LEU A 443 -18.68 -3.97 -17.56
C LEU A 443 -19.74 -3.47 -18.55
N GLY A 444 -20.82 -4.21 -18.76
CA GLY A 444 -21.88 -3.85 -19.70
C GLY A 444 -21.46 -3.91 -21.17
N LEU A 445 -20.40 -4.65 -21.51
CA LEU A 445 -19.91 -4.80 -22.87
C LEU A 445 -20.58 -5.95 -23.62
N PRO A 446 -20.71 -5.87 -24.95
CA PRO A 446 -21.16 -6.99 -25.75
C PRO A 446 -20.30 -8.22 -25.54
N LEU A 447 -20.94 -9.38 -25.42
CA LEU A 447 -20.25 -10.65 -25.36
C LEU A 447 -19.53 -10.91 -26.69
N GLN A 448 -18.35 -11.48 -26.62
CA GLN A 448 -17.58 -11.88 -27.78
C GLN A 448 -17.44 -13.41 -27.77
N GLY A 449 -17.31 -14.01 -28.96
CA GLY A 449 -16.95 -15.40 -29.08
C GLY A 449 -15.50 -15.66 -28.61
N ASN A 450 -14.95 -16.73 -29.08
CA ASN A 450 -13.72 -17.34 -28.60
C ASN A 450 -12.40 -16.55 -28.76
N SER A 451 -12.39 -15.28 -28.98
CA SER A 451 -11.17 -14.49 -29.00
C SER A 451 -10.86 -13.93 -27.65
N VAL A 452 -10.10 -14.65 -26.89
CA VAL A 452 -9.43 -14.04 -25.76
C VAL A 452 -8.23 -13.28 -26.33
N ALA A 453 -8.12 -12.03 -25.99
CA ALA A 453 -6.85 -11.38 -26.17
C ALA A 453 -5.84 -12.15 -25.31
N SER A 454 -5.02 -12.97 -25.94
CA SER A 454 -3.90 -13.63 -25.32
C SER A 454 -2.87 -12.60 -24.92
N GLN A 455 -3.13 -11.81 -23.94
CA GLN A 455 -2.14 -10.85 -23.51
C GLN A 455 -1.68 -11.18 -22.12
N THR A 456 -0.49 -11.73 -22.11
CA THR A 456 0.36 -11.83 -20.93
C THR A 456 0.76 -10.46 -20.40
N ASP A 457 0.66 -9.44 -21.24
CA ASP A 457 1.09 -8.09 -20.90
C ASP A 457 0.01 -7.34 -20.15
N VAL A 458 0.15 -7.31 -18.87
CA VAL A 458 -0.69 -6.52 -18.03
C VAL A 458 -0.13 -5.13 -17.94
N TRP A 459 -0.72 -4.27 -18.72
CA TRP A 459 -0.35 -2.87 -18.66
C TRP A 459 -1.40 -2.05 -17.99
N LEU A 460 -0.91 -1.20 -17.10
CA LEU A 460 -1.68 -0.12 -16.58
C LEU A 460 -1.99 0.85 -17.73
N HIS A 461 -3.24 0.88 -18.15
CA HIS A 461 -3.76 1.95 -18.99
C HIS A 461 -4.31 3.06 -18.13
N ARG A 462 -4.02 4.28 -18.52
CA ARG A 462 -4.52 5.44 -17.78
C ARG A 462 -6.05 5.44 -17.78
N MET A 463 -6.64 5.53 -16.61
CA MET A 463 -8.06 5.81 -16.42
C MET A 463 -8.24 7.31 -16.23
N SER A 464 -9.28 7.90 -16.81
CA SER A 464 -9.59 9.29 -16.51
C SER A 464 -9.96 9.45 -15.03
N LEU A 465 -9.62 10.59 -14.43
CA LEU A 465 -10.03 10.87 -13.06
C LEU A 465 -11.56 10.89 -12.93
N GLU A 466 -12.25 11.34 -13.95
CA GLU A 466 -13.71 11.36 -13.99
C GLU A 466 -14.30 9.96 -13.91
N ASP A 467 -13.80 9.02 -14.71
CA ASP A 467 -14.25 7.62 -14.67
C ASP A 467 -13.90 6.95 -13.33
N ALA A 468 -12.69 7.21 -12.82
CA ALA A 468 -12.29 6.73 -11.51
C ALA A 468 -13.26 7.20 -10.41
N MET A 469 -13.57 8.49 -10.39
CA MET A 469 -14.46 9.08 -9.39
C MET A 469 -15.88 8.50 -9.44
N LYS A 470 -16.42 8.25 -10.64
CA LYS A 470 -17.75 7.62 -10.79
C LYS A 470 -17.87 6.30 -10.03
N ALA A 471 -16.80 5.51 -10.01
CA ALA A 471 -16.77 4.22 -9.30
C ALA A 471 -16.85 4.35 -7.77
N GLY A 472 -16.51 5.50 -7.22
CA GLY A 472 -16.53 5.77 -5.78
C GLY A 472 -17.67 6.66 -5.27
N MET A 473 -18.54 7.15 -6.18
CA MET A 473 -19.54 8.15 -5.80
C MET A 473 -20.60 7.65 -4.82
N LYS A 474 -20.90 6.37 -4.83
CA LYS A 474 -21.90 5.75 -3.96
C LYS A 474 -21.55 4.29 -3.67
N LYS A 475 -22.01 3.83 -2.53
CA LYS A 475 -21.83 2.43 -2.12
C LYS A 475 -22.48 1.45 -3.09
N TYR A 476 -21.77 0.37 -3.37
CA TYR A 476 -22.32 -0.76 -4.12
C TYR A 476 -23.36 -1.51 -3.27
N GLN A 477 -24.47 -1.89 -3.89
CA GLN A 477 -25.62 -2.51 -3.21
C GLN A 477 -26.09 -1.73 -1.96
N GLY A 478 -25.87 -0.41 -1.93
CA GLY A 478 -26.26 0.45 -0.81
C GLY A 478 -25.44 0.27 0.49
N LYS A 479 -24.50 -0.70 0.51
CA LYS A 479 -23.76 -1.07 1.73
C LYS A 479 -22.24 -1.00 1.58
N TYR A 480 -21.68 -1.50 0.48
CA TYR A 480 -20.27 -1.80 0.34
C TYR A 480 -19.49 -0.67 -0.35
N GLY A 481 -18.25 -0.47 0.08
CA GLY A 481 -17.34 0.48 -0.53
C GLY A 481 -17.48 1.92 -0.06
N CYS A 482 -16.74 2.80 -0.71
CA CYS A 482 -16.74 4.23 -0.42
C CYS A 482 -17.94 4.95 -1.02
N GLN A 483 -18.12 6.17 -0.58
CA GLN A 483 -19.12 7.10 -1.09
C GLN A 483 -18.61 8.54 -1.00
N MET A 484 -19.29 9.47 -1.63
CA MET A 484 -19.01 10.90 -1.47
C MET A 484 -18.86 11.25 0.02
N PRO A 485 -17.75 11.92 0.40
CA PRO A 485 -17.54 12.34 1.77
C PRO A 485 -18.67 13.22 2.29
N GLN A 486 -19.16 12.90 3.47
CA GLN A 486 -20.07 13.76 4.22
C GLN A 486 -19.24 14.56 5.23
N LEU A 487 -19.05 15.85 4.98
CA LEU A 487 -18.12 16.73 5.71
C LEU A 487 -18.84 17.86 6.43
#